data_1db43d4c397d9496f46cfa4a7087f1f3
#
_entry.id   1db43d4c397d9496f46cfa4a7087f1f3
#
_cell.length_a   1.000
_cell.length_b   1.000
_cell.length_c   1.000
_cell.angle_alpha   90.00
_cell.angle_beta   90.00
_cell.angle_gamma   90.00
#
_symmetry.space_group_name_H-M   'P 1'
#
loop_
_entity.id
_entity.type
_entity.pdbx_description
1 polymer ?
#
loop_
_entity_poly.entity_id
_entity_poly.type
_entity_poly.pdbx_seq_one_letter_code
_entity_poly.pdbx_strand_id
1 'polypeptide(L)'
;CVRKCSENTIIDIQNTHFCEEKTLLVQSCDYFRALYRSGMKECRQQEIHLKSLRARGFLIALAVLRGELPALDADDIVEAIECAAFLQVAKLTKHLIELIDSDNCLLMYHTAATFGLMDLYHAAALFIRDMYVDLEAEVRNTLPSELIAYVDSLTPSVFVAVGAHVTCGVNETVHVASRTVCYLDETGNNWKVLTDLPLEASTSMAGVTVLDNNLYIIGGVHGVQKQVVDSCFCYSVENNHWGRIASPAQLRYNLSLVGADSRLYAIGGECDRTVMSSVETYDVTTGLWTFAAHLPRPAAGVACTKAMRRIFVCLWRPMETTEIYEYVSAKDQWLLVTTLIRRQSYGHCMVGHRDNLYIMRNGSGQWSSLPGHFANSKGSLFTAVVKSDSVFTLNRSMTLEYAVDGKTWKPRRQMKGFPRSGSVWTFLLRLPYALRVRFSKCVLPFSSSPFAVSFN
;
A
#
# COMPACT_ATOMS: atom_id res chain seq x y z
N CYS A 1 19.63 -36.76 23.96
CA CYS A 1 19.27 -35.44 24.58
C CYS A 1 20.46 -34.45 24.66
N VAL A 2 21.70 -34.86 24.48
CA VAL A 2 22.90 -34.01 24.71
C VAL A 2 23.25 -33.12 23.51
N ARG A 3 22.73 -33.35 22.29
CA ARG A 3 23.00 -32.52 21.11
C ARG A 3 22.08 -31.31 20.93
N LYS A 4 20.97 -31.19 21.67
CA LYS A 4 20.04 -30.04 21.57
C LYS A 4 20.44 -28.84 22.44
N CYS A 5 21.29 -29.01 23.45
CA CYS A 5 21.68 -27.91 24.34
C CYS A 5 22.77 -26.98 23.78
N SER A 6 23.38 -27.26 22.60
CA SER A 6 24.41 -26.41 22.00
C SER A 6 23.81 -25.34 21.04
N GLU A 7 22.52 -25.40 20.74
CA GLU A 7 21.84 -24.48 19.80
C GLU A 7 21.10 -23.33 20.47
N ASN A 8 20.86 -23.42 21.78
CA ASN A 8 20.16 -22.38 22.53
C ASN A 8 21.14 -21.46 23.26
N THR A 9 20.80 -20.20 23.37
CA THR A 9 21.50 -19.19 24.18
C THR A 9 20.52 -18.57 25.17
N ILE A 10 21.03 -18.20 26.33
CA ILE A 10 20.26 -17.50 27.35
C ILE A 10 20.52 -16.01 27.18
N ILE A 11 19.48 -15.23 27.06
CA ILE A 11 19.53 -13.76 27.03
C ILE A 11 18.98 -13.27 28.36
N ASP A 12 19.83 -12.61 29.14
CA ASP A 12 19.42 -11.96 30.39
C ASP A 12 19.16 -10.47 30.16
N ILE A 13 17.94 -10.05 30.46
CA ILE A 13 17.52 -8.66 30.42
C ILE A 13 16.86 -8.33 31.75
N GLN A 14 17.48 -7.47 32.55
CA GLN A 14 16.95 -7.03 33.85
C GLN A 14 16.57 -8.21 34.77
N ASN A 15 17.42 -9.25 34.86
CA ASN A 15 17.20 -10.51 35.58
C ASN A 15 16.04 -11.37 35.05
N THR A 16 15.58 -11.12 33.84
CA THR A 16 14.65 -11.98 33.10
C THR A 16 15.43 -12.80 32.09
N HIS A 17 15.36 -14.12 32.20
CA HIS A 17 16.11 -15.03 31.34
C HIS A 17 15.22 -15.55 30.20
N PHE A 18 15.68 -15.35 28.98
CA PHE A 18 15.05 -15.86 27.76
C PHE A 18 15.93 -16.96 27.16
N CYS A 19 15.39 -18.14 26.94
CA CYS A 19 16.09 -19.26 26.32
C CYS A 19 15.66 -19.38 24.84
N GLU A 20 16.49 -18.89 23.93
CA GLU A 20 16.15 -18.78 22.51
C GLU A 20 17.13 -19.53 21.61
N GLU A 21 16.64 -19.96 20.43
CA GLU A 21 17.47 -20.57 19.43
C GLU A 21 18.48 -19.57 18.85
N LYS A 22 19.75 -19.89 18.92
CA LYS A 22 20.83 -19.07 18.38
C LYS A 22 20.63 -18.77 16.89
N THR A 23 20.16 -19.75 16.12
CA THR A 23 19.89 -19.63 14.69
C THR A 23 18.82 -18.57 14.40
N LEU A 24 17.73 -18.53 15.16
CA LEU A 24 16.67 -17.52 15.04
C LEU A 24 17.23 -16.12 15.27
N LEU A 25 18.00 -15.94 16.36
CA LEU A 25 18.59 -14.65 16.70
C LEU A 25 19.58 -14.16 15.63
N VAL A 26 20.49 -15.03 15.17
CA VAL A 26 21.49 -14.68 14.16
C VAL A 26 20.87 -14.36 12.80
N GLN A 27 19.80 -15.04 12.41
CA GLN A 27 19.14 -14.80 11.13
C GLN A 27 18.31 -13.52 11.14
N SER A 28 17.76 -13.13 12.30
CA SER A 28 16.74 -12.10 12.40
C SER A 28 17.21 -10.80 13.02
N CYS A 29 18.34 -10.79 13.73
CA CYS A 29 18.86 -9.63 14.44
C CYS A 29 20.32 -9.37 14.00
N ASP A 30 20.58 -8.18 13.46
CA ASP A 30 21.94 -7.86 13.00
C ASP A 30 22.93 -7.74 14.16
N TYR A 31 22.46 -7.29 15.34
CA TYR A 31 23.26 -7.28 16.56
C TYR A 31 23.82 -8.67 16.88
N PHE A 32 22.96 -9.68 16.98
CA PHE A 32 23.42 -11.06 17.28
C PHE A 32 24.24 -11.65 16.15
N ARG A 33 23.91 -11.30 14.90
CA ARG A 33 24.73 -11.70 13.73
C ARG A 33 26.15 -11.15 13.84
N ALA A 34 26.29 -9.88 14.17
CA ALA A 34 27.59 -9.23 14.37
C ALA A 34 28.32 -9.80 15.59
N LEU A 35 27.62 -9.95 16.72
CA LEU A 35 28.19 -10.50 17.95
C LEU A 35 28.82 -11.87 17.70
N TYR A 36 28.08 -12.81 17.12
CA TYR A 36 28.58 -14.16 16.88
C TYR A 36 29.65 -14.26 15.80
N ARG A 37 29.78 -13.27 14.91
CA ARG A 37 30.85 -13.17 13.93
C ARG A 37 32.10 -12.48 14.48
N SER A 38 31.99 -11.70 15.55
CA SER A 38 33.06 -10.86 16.06
C SER A 38 34.24 -11.64 16.69
N GLY A 39 33.99 -12.87 17.14
CA GLY A 39 34.95 -13.66 17.91
C GLY A 39 35.19 -13.15 19.33
N MET A 40 34.43 -12.21 19.82
CA MET A 40 34.50 -11.67 21.18
C MET A 40 34.18 -12.74 22.22
N LYS A 41 34.52 -12.47 23.48
CA LYS A 41 34.35 -13.46 24.57
C LYS A 41 32.86 -13.83 24.74
N GLU A 42 31.98 -12.88 24.56
CA GLU A 42 30.51 -12.98 24.67
C GLU A 42 29.94 -14.02 23.67
N CYS A 43 30.53 -14.19 22.50
CA CYS A 43 30.07 -15.20 21.54
C CYS A 43 30.25 -16.65 21.99
N ARG A 44 31.10 -16.88 23.00
CA ARG A 44 31.38 -18.21 23.59
C ARG A 44 30.60 -18.45 24.90
N GLN A 45 29.94 -17.42 25.43
CA GLN A 45 29.14 -17.51 26.63
C GLN A 45 27.79 -18.16 26.32
N GLN A 46 27.29 -18.96 27.27
CA GLN A 46 25.92 -19.50 27.18
C GLN A 46 24.86 -18.43 27.52
N GLU A 47 25.29 -17.41 28.24
CA GLU A 47 24.41 -16.33 28.72
C GLU A 47 24.95 -14.97 28.26
N ILE A 48 24.08 -14.18 27.67
CA ILE A 48 24.36 -12.84 27.15
C ILE A 48 23.52 -11.83 27.94
N HIS A 49 24.17 -10.88 28.59
CA HIS A 49 23.51 -9.84 29.37
C HIS A 49 23.29 -8.57 28.54
N LEU A 50 22.03 -8.19 28.31
CA LEU A 50 21.63 -6.96 27.59
C LEU A 50 21.12 -5.94 28.59
N LYS A 51 22.04 -5.13 29.15
CA LYS A 51 21.74 -4.19 30.25
C LYS A 51 20.90 -2.99 29.83
N SER A 52 20.93 -2.62 28.54
CA SER A 52 20.29 -1.39 28.02
C SER A 52 18.87 -1.62 27.53
N LEU A 53 18.38 -2.84 27.52
CA LEU A 53 17.05 -3.17 27.02
C LEU A 53 16.08 -3.46 28.17
N ARG A 54 14.80 -3.33 27.88
CA ARG A 54 13.70 -3.76 28.74
C ARG A 54 13.17 -5.11 28.26
N ALA A 55 12.77 -5.94 29.25
CA ALA A 55 12.32 -7.32 29.00
C ALA A 55 11.06 -7.36 28.12
N ARG A 56 10.15 -6.40 28.27
CA ARG A 56 8.91 -6.31 27.53
C ARG A 56 9.17 -6.05 26.02
N GLY A 57 10.07 -5.09 25.70
CA GLY A 57 10.45 -4.81 24.30
C GLY A 57 11.06 -6.03 23.61
N PHE A 58 11.86 -6.82 24.34
CA PHE A 58 12.42 -8.05 23.80
C PHE A 58 11.37 -9.15 23.58
N LEU A 59 10.40 -9.28 24.48
CA LEU A 59 9.25 -10.19 24.30
C LEU A 59 8.45 -9.86 23.05
N ILE A 60 8.19 -8.57 22.81
CA ILE A 60 7.52 -8.10 21.58
C ILE A 60 8.34 -8.46 20.35
N ALA A 61 9.66 -8.24 20.39
CA ALA A 61 10.55 -8.62 19.29
C ALA A 61 10.46 -10.13 19.00
N LEU A 62 10.50 -10.98 20.02
CA LEU A 62 10.40 -12.44 19.87
C LEU A 62 9.04 -12.86 19.29
N ALA A 63 7.94 -12.26 19.74
CA ALA A 63 6.61 -12.50 19.20
C ALA A 63 6.56 -12.20 17.70
N VAL A 64 7.06 -11.03 17.28
CA VAL A 64 7.13 -10.64 15.86
C VAL A 64 8.05 -11.55 15.05
N LEU A 65 9.18 -11.99 15.61
CA LEU A 65 10.06 -12.93 14.94
C LEU A 65 9.41 -14.29 14.70
N ARG A 66 8.53 -14.71 15.59
CA ARG A 66 7.73 -15.96 15.48
C ARG A 66 6.52 -15.81 14.55
N GLY A 67 6.29 -14.60 14.02
CA GLY A 67 5.19 -14.31 13.08
C GLY A 67 3.90 -13.86 13.75
N GLU A 68 3.94 -13.56 15.04
CA GLU A 68 2.84 -12.91 15.73
C GLU A 68 2.79 -11.42 15.41
N LEU A 69 1.61 -10.81 15.50
CA LEU A 69 1.39 -9.38 15.24
C LEU A 69 0.70 -8.77 16.46
N PRO A 70 1.43 -8.54 17.57
CA PRO A 70 0.84 -8.02 18.80
C PRO A 70 0.34 -6.59 18.61
N ALA A 71 -0.82 -6.26 19.18
CA ALA A 71 -1.23 -4.89 19.42
C ALA A 71 -0.37 -4.30 20.54
N LEU A 72 0.07 -3.07 20.38
CA LEU A 72 0.98 -2.39 21.30
C LEU A 72 0.30 -1.15 21.87
N ASP A 73 0.41 -0.96 23.18
CA ASP A 73 0.08 0.30 23.82
C ASP A 73 1.25 1.31 23.71
N ALA A 74 1.10 2.50 24.30
CA ALA A 74 2.10 3.55 24.21
C ALA A 74 3.45 3.16 24.84
N ASP A 75 3.43 2.45 25.96
CA ASP A 75 4.65 2.01 26.65
C ASP A 75 5.32 0.87 25.86
N ASP A 76 4.53 -0.08 25.36
CA ASP A 76 4.96 -1.16 24.49
C ASP A 76 5.65 -0.62 23.21
N ILE A 77 5.10 0.43 22.61
CA ILE A 77 5.68 1.11 21.42
C ILE A 77 7.07 1.63 21.73
N VAL A 78 7.24 2.34 22.84
CA VAL A 78 8.55 2.91 23.22
C VAL A 78 9.58 1.80 23.42
N GLU A 79 9.24 0.75 24.16
CA GLU A 79 10.15 -0.36 24.42
C GLU A 79 10.45 -1.19 23.16
N ALA A 80 9.47 -1.34 22.27
CA ALA A 80 9.66 -2.03 21.00
C ALA A 80 10.58 -1.24 20.04
N ILE A 81 10.47 0.10 20.00
CA ILE A 81 11.34 0.97 19.21
C ILE A 81 12.78 0.90 19.75
N GLU A 82 12.97 1.01 21.06
CA GLU A 82 14.27 0.86 21.71
C GLU A 82 14.91 -0.49 21.34
N CYS A 83 14.14 -1.58 21.47
CA CYS A 83 14.59 -2.93 21.14
C CYS A 83 14.91 -3.09 19.65
N ALA A 84 14.06 -2.56 18.75
CA ALA A 84 14.28 -2.61 17.31
C ALA A 84 15.55 -1.87 16.89
N ALA A 85 15.80 -0.71 17.48
CA ALA A 85 16.97 0.10 17.20
C ALA A 85 18.25 -0.56 17.72
N PHE A 86 18.25 -1.06 18.97
CA PHE A 86 19.42 -1.66 19.57
C PHE A 86 19.81 -2.99 18.92
N LEU A 87 18.85 -3.88 18.73
CA LEU A 87 19.10 -5.22 18.15
C LEU A 87 19.09 -5.22 16.62
N GLN A 88 18.70 -4.13 15.98
CA GLN A 88 18.54 -4.00 14.52
C GLN A 88 17.65 -5.11 13.95
N VAL A 89 16.40 -5.18 14.42
CA VAL A 89 15.40 -6.17 14.03
C VAL A 89 14.50 -5.62 12.94
N ALA A 90 14.86 -5.84 11.67
CA ALA A 90 14.11 -5.30 10.53
C ALA A 90 12.62 -5.73 10.51
N LYS A 91 12.29 -6.96 10.95
CA LYS A 91 10.89 -7.42 11.03
C LYS A 91 10.08 -6.62 12.04
N LEU A 92 10.68 -6.28 13.20
CA LEU A 92 10.01 -5.47 14.22
C LEU A 92 9.84 -4.03 13.73
N THR A 93 10.86 -3.45 13.08
CA THR A 93 10.74 -2.14 12.45
C THR A 93 9.61 -2.07 11.44
N LYS A 94 9.47 -3.08 10.58
CA LYS A 94 8.34 -3.16 9.63
C LYS A 94 6.99 -3.28 10.34
N HIS A 95 6.92 -4.05 11.42
CA HIS A 95 5.69 -4.16 12.21
C HIS A 95 5.30 -2.81 12.82
N LEU A 96 6.25 -2.09 13.41
CA LEU A 96 6.03 -0.75 13.97
C LEU A 96 5.56 0.25 12.90
N ILE A 97 6.14 0.23 11.69
CA ILE A 97 5.71 1.10 10.59
C ILE A 97 4.23 0.85 10.22
N GLU A 98 3.78 -0.38 10.26
CA GLU A 98 2.39 -0.72 9.92
C GLU A 98 1.38 -0.42 11.04
N LEU A 99 1.86 -0.20 12.26
CA LEU A 99 1.04 0.23 13.39
C LEU A 99 0.88 1.75 13.49
N ILE A 100 1.51 2.53 12.60
CA ILE A 100 1.39 4.00 12.60
C ILE A 100 -0.06 4.39 12.31
N ASP A 101 -0.66 5.15 13.23
CA ASP A 101 -1.98 5.74 13.11
C ASP A 101 -2.01 7.18 13.65
N SER A 102 -3.18 7.83 13.62
CA SER A 102 -3.35 9.21 14.11
C SER A 102 -3.04 9.36 15.60
N ASP A 103 -3.24 8.31 16.39
CA ASP A 103 -3.14 8.37 17.85
C ASP A 103 -1.69 8.19 18.33
N ASN A 104 -0.86 7.47 17.55
CA ASN A 104 0.50 7.10 17.94
C ASN A 104 1.62 7.73 17.09
N CYS A 105 1.31 8.35 15.95
CA CYS A 105 2.31 8.81 14.98
C CYS A 105 3.34 9.79 15.57
N LEU A 106 2.91 10.71 16.45
CA LEU A 106 3.82 11.69 17.08
C LEU A 106 4.75 11.01 18.08
N LEU A 107 4.23 10.07 18.89
CA LEU A 107 5.02 9.27 19.81
C LEU A 107 6.06 8.44 19.07
N MET A 108 5.64 7.72 18.03
CA MET A 108 6.54 6.90 17.21
C MET A 108 7.62 7.74 16.52
N TYR A 109 7.24 8.90 15.98
CA TYR A 109 8.16 9.80 15.32
C TYR A 109 9.25 10.34 16.25
N HIS A 110 8.83 10.86 17.41
CA HIS A 110 9.76 11.40 18.42
C HIS A 110 10.68 10.32 18.99
N THR A 111 10.10 9.14 19.32
CA THR A 111 10.85 8.03 19.88
C THR A 111 11.84 7.45 18.87
N ALA A 112 11.42 7.29 17.61
CA ALA A 112 12.31 6.83 16.54
C ALA A 112 13.47 7.79 16.29
N ALA A 113 13.24 9.10 16.38
CA ALA A 113 14.31 10.12 16.33
C ALA A 113 15.28 9.94 17.49
N THR A 114 14.79 9.72 18.70
CA THR A 114 15.60 9.56 19.92
C THR A 114 16.51 8.33 19.86
N PHE A 115 16.00 7.20 19.38
CA PHE A 115 16.76 5.97 19.28
C PHE A 115 17.46 5.75 17.92
N GLY A 116 17.30 6.66 16.96
CA GLY A 116 17.93 6.58 15.64
C GLY A 116 17.37 5.48 14.73
N LEU A 117 16.10 5.09 14.91
CA LEU A 117 15.43 4.10 14.05
C LEU A 117 14.90 4.77 12.77
N MET A 118 15.80 5.00 11.80
CA MET A 118 15.57 5.88 10.67
C MET A 118 14.42 5.48 9.75
N ASP A 119 14.17 4.19 9.53
CA ASP A 119 13.07 3.73 8.69
C ASP A 119 11.72 4.10 9.31
N LEU A 120 11.55 3.87 10.61
CA LEU A 120 10.35 4.26 11.34
C LEU A 120 10.21 5.79 11.44
N TYR A 121 11.32 6.49 11.71
CA TYR A 121 11.38 7.94 11.73
C TYR A 121 10.84 8.55 10.44
N HIS A 122 11.34 8.07 9.30
CA HIS A 122 10.89 8.54 7.99
C HIS A 122 9.42 8.18 7.70
N ALA A 123 9.00 6.96 7.99
CA ALA A 123 7.62 6.51 7.77
C ALA A 123 6.60 7.30 8.61
N ALA A 124 6.90 7.54 9.90
CA ALA A 124 6.06 8.34 10.78
C ALA A 124 6.00 9.81 10.34
N ALA A 125 7.13 10.40 9.91
CA ALA A 125 7.17 11.76 9.37
C ALA A 125 6.31 11.89 8.10
N LEU A 126 6.34 10.90 7.20
CA LEU A 126 5.49 10.88 6.00
C LEU A 126 4.00 10.79 6.36
N PHE A 127 3.65 10.00 7.37
CA PHE A 127 2.28 9.91 7.86
C PHE A 127 1.80 11.23 8.44
N ILE A 128 2.59 11.85 9.32
CA ILE A 128 2.31 13.18 9.89
C ILE A 128 2.17 14.23 8.78
N ARG A 129 3.02 14.16 7.74
CA ARG A 129 2.94 15.08 6.59
C ARG A 129 1.61 14.96 5.85
N ASP A 130 1.09 13.75 5.69
CA ASP A 130 -0.20 13.51 5.06
C ASP A 130 -1.39 13.98 5.91
N MET A 131 -1.23 13.95 7.23
CA MET A 131 -2.23 14.40 8.21
C MET A 131 -2.02 15.83 8.72
N TYR A 132 -1.08 16.57 8.16
CA TYR A 132 -0.62 17.84 8.73
C TYR A 132 -1.75 18.84 9.01
N VAL A 133 -2.78 18.87 8.15
CA VAL A 133 -3.92 19.78 8.31
C VAL A 133 -4.72 19.46 9.58
N ASP A 134 -4.83 18.18 9.92
CA ASP A 134 -5.62 17.72 11.06
C ASP A 134 -4.79 17.74 12.36
N LEU A 135 -3.46 17.60 12.27
CA LEU A 135 -2.54 17.50 13.40
C LEU A 135 -1.67 18.76 13.64
N GLU A 136 -1.87 19.84 12.88
CA GLU A 136 -0.97 21.02 12.93
C GLU A 136 -0.77 21.57 14.35
N ALA A 137 -1.84 21.68 15.12
CA ALA A 137 -1.77 22.21 16.49
C ALA A 137 -0.96 21.28 17.42
N GLU A 138 -1.16 19.96 17.32
CA GLU A 138 -0.47 18.97 18.13
C GLU A 138 1.00 18.87 17.75
N VAL A 139 1.31 18.85 16.45
CA VAL A 139 2.67 18.86 15.91
C VAL A 139 3.46 20.05 16.46
N ARG A 140 2.87 21.27 16.37
CA ARG A 140 3.54 22.51 16.84
C ARG A 140 3.75 22.55 18.34
N ASN A 141 2.85 21.93 19.12
CA ASN A 141 2.91 21.94 20.59
C ASN A 141 3.80 20.84 21.16
N THR A 142 3.96 19.72 20.43
CA THR A 142 4.60 18.51 20.98
C THR A 142 6.01 18.29 20.43
N LEU A 143 6.27 18.64 19.15
CA LEU A 143 7.53 18.31 18.50
C LEU A 143 8.55 19.45 18.56
N PRO A 144 9.86 19.12 18.71
CA PRO A 144 10.95 20.07 18.53
C PRO A 144 10.97 20.67 17.11
N SER A 145 11.47 21.90 17.00
CA SER A 145 11.52 22.65 15.72
C SER A 145 12.26 21.91 14.60
N GLU A 146 13.29 21.14 14.93
CA GLU A 146 14.07 20.36 13.95
C GLU A 146 13.24 19.22 13.35
N LEU A 147 12.43 18.54 14.17
CA LEU A 147 11.52 17.50 13.70
C LEU A 147 10.39 18.08 12.86
N ILE A 148 9.85 19.24 13.24
CA ILE A 148 8.84 19.95 12.44
C ILE A 148 9.42 20.34 11.07
N ALA A 149 10.63 20.91 11.03
CA ALA A 149 11.29 21.28 9.78
C ALA A 149 11.49 20.09 8.83
N TYR A 150 11.80 18.91 9.39
CA TYR A 150 11.89 17.71 8.57
C TYR A 150 10.54 17.31 7.96
N VAL A 151 9.46 17.29 8.75
CA VAL A 151 8.10 17.01 8.25
C VAL A 151 7.70 18.02 7.17
N ASP A 152 8.01 19.31 7.36
CA ASP A 152 7.70 20.36 6.39
C ASP A 152 8.46 20.21 5.07
N SER A 153 9.66 19.63 5.10
CA SER A 153 10.46 19.33 3.90
C SER A 153 9.88 18.19 3.06
N LEU A 154 9.05 17.35 3.64
CA LEU A 154 8.48 16.19 2.95
C LEU A 154 7.31 16.56 2.06
N THR A 155 7.12 15.78 1.01
CA THR A 155 6.02 15.96 0.06
C THR A 155 4.82 15.09 0.48
N PRO A 156 3.62 15.67 0.65
CA PRO A 156 2.44 14.88 0.98
C PRO A 156 2.00 14.00 -0.20
N SER A 157 1.34 12.90 0.10
CA SER A 157 0.73 12.04 -0.91
C SER A 157 -0.45 12.74 -1.60
N VAL A 158 -0.66 12.44 -2.88
CA VAL A 158 -1.77 12.92 -3.68
C VAL A 158 -2.55 11.77 -4.28
N PHE A 159 -3.85 11.97 -4.50
CA PHE A 159 -4.67 11.01 -5.24
C PHE A 159 -4.25 10.97 -6.70
N VAL A 160 -4.09 9.75 -7.22
CA VAL A 160 -3.73 9.49 -8.62
C VAL A 160 -4.78 8.57 -9.24
N ALA A 161 -5.24 8.93 -10.43
CA ALA A 161 -6.16 8.14 -11.24
C ALA A 161 -5.46 7.63 -12.50
N VAL A 162 -5.53 6.32 -12.72
CA VAL A 162 -4.87 5.62 -13.83
C VAL A 162 -5.93 4.97 -14.70
N GLY A 163 -5.89 5.18 -16.00
CA GLY A 163 -6.81 4.50 -16.89
C GLY A 163 -7.08 5.22 -18.21
N ALA A 164 -8.04 4.70 -18.96
CA ALA A 164 -8.55 5.34 -20.15
C ALA A 164 -9.58 6.41 -19.76
N HIS A 165 -9.31 7.64 -20.13
CA HIS A 165 -10.14 8.79 -19.84
C HIS A 165 -10.73 9.36 -21.13
N VAL A 166 -11.97 9.81 -21.06
CA VAL A 166 -12.55 10.64 -22.13
C VAL A 166 -12.32 12.10 -21.75
N THR A 167 -11.56 12.81 -22.58
CA THR A 167 -11.37 14.24 -22.40
C THR A 167 -12.68 14.99 -22.66
N CYS A 168 -13.08 15.85 -21.74
CA CYS A 168 -14.18 16.79 -21.96
C CYS A 168 -13.69 17.90 -22.91
N GLY A 169 -13.77 17.66 -24.21
CA GLY A 169 -13.61 18.70 -25.24
C GLY A 169 -14.96 19.29 -25.60
N VAL A 170 -14.99 20.58 -25.89
CA VAL A 170 -16.20 21.36 -26.19
C VAL A 170 -16.86 21.00 -27.53
N ASN A 171 -16.23 20.15 -28.35
CA ASN A 171 -16.77 19.72 -29.66
C ASN A 171 -16.86 18.20 -29.74
N GLU A 172 -18.07 17.71 -29.93
CA GLU A 172 -18.50 16.29 -29.92
C GLU A 172 -18.04 15.45 -31.12
N THR A 173 -16.94 15.71 -31.75
CA THR A 173 -16.44 14.89 -32.86
C THR A 173 -15.27 14.03 -32.43
N VAL A 174 -15.51 12.74 -32.31
CA VAL A 174 -14.56 11.65 -32.06
C VAL A 174 -13.83 11.79 -30.70
N HIS A 175 -14.43 11.25 -29.67
CA HIS A 175 -13.81 11.10 -28.35
C HIS A 175 -12.66 10.08 -28.40
N VAL A 176 -11.46 10.51 -28.62
CA VAL A 176 -10.27 9.69 -28.36
C VAL A 176 -10.08 9.62 -26.84
N ALA A 177 -10.23 8.43 -26.29
CA ALA A 177 -9.93 8.20 -24.87
C ALA A 177 -8.45 8.50 -24.63
N SER A 178 -8.17 9.52 -23.81
CA SER A 178 -6.78 9.79 -23.42
C SER A 178 -6.33 8.73 -22.41
N ARG A 179 -5.19 8.12 -22.67
CA ARG A 179 -4.59 7.07 -21.85
C ARG A 179 -3.53 7.72 -20.97
N THR A 180 -3.97 8.19 -19.80
CA THR A 180 -3.12 9.02 -18.94
C THR A 180 -3.16 8.57 -17.49
N VAL A 181 -2.14 8.96 -16.76
CA VAL A 181 -2.12 9.01 -15.29
C VAL A 181 -2.39 10.46 -14.92
N CYS A 182 -3.44 10.69 -14.14
CA CYS A 182 -3.80 12.00 -13.63
C CYS A 182 -3.60 12.05 -12.11
N TYR A 183 -3.29 13.21 -11.58
CA TYR A 183 -3.25 13.45 -10.14
C TYR A 183 -4.21 14.58 -9.75
N LEU A 184 -4.72 14.52 -8.52
CA LEU A 184 -5.56 15.58 -7.96
C LEU A 184 -4.66 16.69 -7.37
N ASP A 185 -4.74 17.87 -7.98
CA ASP A 185 -4.18 19.08 -7.39
C ASP A 185 -5.17 19.60 -6.34
N GLU A 186 -4.87 19.35 -5.07
CA GLU A 186 -5.74 19.73 -3.96
C GLU A 186 -5.85 21.26 -3.79
N THR A 187 -4.83 22.02 -4.21
CA THR A 187 -4.85 23.49 -4.14
C THR A 187 -5.77 24.11 -5.18
N GLY A 188 -5.73 23.60 -6.40
CA GLY A 188 -6.58 24.02 -7.51
C GLY A 188 -7.92 23.27 -7.59
N ASN A 189 -8.10 22.25 -6.79
CA ASN A 189 -9.28 21.37 -6.79
C ASN A 189 -9.63 20.80 -8.17
N ASN A 190 -8.61 20.45 -8.93
CA ASN A 190 -8.73 19.91 -10.29
C ASN A 190 -7.75 18.76 -10.55
N TRP A 191 -8.13 17.90 -11.50
CA TRP A 191 -7.25 16.84 -11.98
C TRP A 191 -6.30 17.38 -13.04
N LYS A 192 -5.02 17.03 -12.89
CA LYS A 192 -3.95 17.36 -13.85
C LYS A 192 -3.33 16.08 -14.39
N VAL A 193 -2.89 16.11 -15.65
CA VAL A 193 -2.17 14.99 -16.24
C VAL A 193 -0.78 14.91 -15.64
N LEU A 194 -0.37 13.73 -15.19
CA LEU A 194 0.97 13.43 -14.70
C LEU A 194 1.84 12.91 -15.84
N THR A 195 1.35 11.91 -16.58
CA THR A 195 2.07 11.27 -17.69
C THR A 195 1.07 10.52 -18.58
N ASP A 196 1.46 10.31 -19.83
CA ASP A 196 0.74 9.41 -20.73
C ASP A 196 1.17 7.96 -20.49
N LEU A 197 0.25 7.03 -20.73
CA LEU A 197 0.55 5.60 -20.67
C LEU A 197 1.35 5.19 -21.92
N PRO A 198 2.30 4.25 -21.82
CA PRO A 198 2.97 3.66 -22.97
C PRO A 198 1.95 3.11 -23.98
N LEU A 199 2.23 3.19 -25.28
CA LEU A 199 1.30 2.77 -26.32
C LEU A 199 0.87 1.30 -26.19
N GLU A 200 1.77 0.46 -25.74
CA GLU A 200 1.56 -0.97 -25.56
C GLU A 200 0.89 -1.33 -24.21
N ALA A 201 0.88 -0.40 -23.25
CA ALA A 201 0.23 -0.65 -21.96
C ALA A 201 -1.28 -0.67 -22.13
N SER A 202 -1.98 -1.49 -21.37
CA SER A 202 -3.43 -1.47 -21.26
C SER A 202 -3.84 -1.37 -19.80
N THR A 203 -4.90 -0.62 -19.53
CA THR A 203 -5.57 -0.62 -18.23
C THR A 203 -6.88 -1.40 -18.25
N SER A 204 -7.30 -1.86 -19.45
CA SER A 204 -8.49 -2.70 -19.58
C SER A 204 -8.20 -4.10 -19.09
N MET A 205 -8.89 -4.52 -18.03
CA MET A 205 -8.69 -5.84 -17.40
C MET A 205 -7.24 -6.13 -16.99
N ALA A 206 -6.42 -5.09 -16.81
CA ALA A 206 -5.05 -5.18 -16.32
C ALA A 206 -5.03 -5.22 -14.79
N GLY A 207 -3.97 -5.77 -14.23
CA GLY A 207 -3.59 -5.56 -12.84
C GLY A 207 -2.83 -4.25 -12.71
N VAL A 208 -3.31 -3.36 -11.83
CA VAL A 208 -2.67 -2.08 -11.56
C VAL A 208 -2.47 -1.94 -10.06
N THR A 209 -1.29 -1.55 -9.63
CA THR A 209 -0.98 -1.31 -8.21
C THR A 209 0.16 -0.31 -8.04
N VAL A 210 0.30 0.18 -6.82
CA VAL A 210 1.45 1.00 -6.39
C VAL A 210 2.25 0.21 -5.36
N LEU A 211 3.56 0.21 -5.50
CA LEU A 211 4.51 -0.35 -4.55
C LEU A 211 5.74 0.56 -4.48
N ASP A 212 6.16 0.91 -3.27
CA ASP A 212 7.34 1.75 -3.02
C ASP A 212 7.34 3.03 -3.88
N ASN A 213 6.20 3.73 -3.90
CA ASN A 213 5.95 4.95 -4.68
C ASN A 213 6.14 4.82 -6.20
N ASN A 214 6.13 3.60 -6.73
CA ASN A 214 6.14 3.32 -8.18
C ASN A 214 4.81 2.69 -8.59
N LEU A 215 4.35 3.01 -9.81
CA LEU A 215 3.11 2.50 -10.37
C LEU A 215 3.40 1.34 -11.32
N TYR A 216 2.71 0.22 -11.14
CA TYR A 216 2.88 -0.99 -11.94
C TYR A 216 1.60 -1.32 -12.72
N ILE A 217 1.76 -1.72 -13.99
CA ILE A 217 0.70 -2.18 -14.88
C ILE A 217 1.11 -3.54 -15.46
N ILE A 218 0.31 -4.57 -15.21
CA ILE A 218 0.61 -5.95 -15.60
C ILE A 218 -0.54 -6.51 -16.43
N GLY A 219 -0.22 -7.06 -17.58
CA GLY A 219 -1.19 -7.75 -18.43
C GLY A 219 -2.32 -6.86 -18.96
N GLY A 220 -3.52 -7.41 -19.04
CA GLY A 220 -4.70 -6.75 -19.59
C GLY A 220 -4.94 -7.10 -21.04
N VAL A 221 -5.86 -6.36 -21.70
CA VAL A 221 -6.27 -6.63 -23.07
C VAL A 221 -6.35 -5.35 -23.91
N HIS A 222 -6.13 -5.47 -25.21
CA HIS A 222 -6.36 -4.43 -26.21
C HIS A 222 -7.54 -4.77 -27.12
N GLY A 223 -8.25 -3.71 -27.50
CA GLY A 223 -9.30 -3.77 -28.51
C GLY A 223 -10.54 -4.60 -28.13
N VAL A 224 -11.50 -4.63 -29.05
CA VAL A 224 -12.77 -5.35 -28.89
C VAL A 224 -12.56 -6.87 -28.84
N GLN A 225 -11.53 -7.36 -29.54
CA GLN A 225 -11.19 -8.79 -29.59
C GLN A 225 -10.49 -9.30 -28.32
N LYS A 226 -10.21 -8.41 -27.36
CA LYS A 226 -9.50 -8.74 -26.12
C LYS A 226 -8.15 -9.41 -26.37
N GLN A 227 -7.34 -8.84 -27.25
CA GLN A 227 -5.99 -9.32 -27.47
C GLN A 227 -5.19 -9.13 -26.17
N VAL A 228 -4.63 -10.20 -25.65
CA VAL A 228 -3.86 -10.17 -24.39
C VAL A 228 -2.58 -9.39 -24.56
N VAL A 229 -2.28 -8.52 -23.60
CA VAL A 229 -1.06 -7.73 -23.55
C VAL A 229 0.04 -8.56 -22.90
N ASP A 230 1.17 -8.66 -23.59
CA ASP A 230 2.37 -9.35 -23.11
C ASP A 230 3.38 -8.43 -22.43
N SER A 231 3.17 -7.12 -22.51
CA SER A 231 4.08 -6.11 -21.99
C SER A 231 3.64 -5.61 -20.61
N CYS A 232 4.60 -5.53 -19.68
CA CYS A 232 4.41 -5.04 -18.33
C CYS A 232 5.24 -3.79 -18.09
N PHE A 233 4.73 -2.86 -17.30
CA PHE A 233 5.32 -1.55 -17.13
C PHE A 233 5.40 -1.13 -15.67
N CYS A 234 6.47 -0.38 -15.37
CA CYS A 234 6.66 0.34 -14.12
C CYS A 234 6.88 1.83 -14.42
N TYR A 235 6.11 2.70 -13.78
CA TYR A 235 6.36 4.13 -13.78
C TYR A 235 7.12 4.50 -12.52
N SER A 236 8.37 4.95 -12.69
CA SER A 236 9.16 5.52 -11.61
C SER A 236 8.79 6.99 -11.43
N VAL A 237 8.20 7.30 -10.29
CA VAL A 237 7.81 8.69 -9.94
C VAL A 237 9.05 9.58 -9.80
N GLU A 238 10.12 9.05 -9.22
CA GLU A 238 11.36 9.78 -9.01
C GLU A 238 11.99 10.23 -10.33
N ASN A 239 12.05 9.30 -11.30
CA ASN A 239 12.65 9.56 -12.61
C ASN A 239 11.66 10.11 -13.63
N ASN A 240 10.37 10.18 -13.30
CA ASN A 240 9.29 10.54 -14.22
C ASN A 240 9.37 9.76 -15.55
N HIS A 241 9.55 8.45 -15.45
CA HIS A 241 9.80 7.60 -16.62
C HIS A 241 9.09 6.25 -16.50
N TRP A 242 8.59 5.76 -17.66
CA TRP A 242 8.08 4.41 -17.80
C TRP A 242 9.19 3.45 -18.22
N GLY A 243 9.40 2.40 -17.45
CA GLY A 243 10.26 1.27 -17.79
C GLY A 243 9.44 0.03 -18.09
N ARG A 244 9.93 -0.82 -19.00
CA ARG A 244 9.40 -2.18 -19.16
C ARG A 244 9.97 -3.07 -18.06
N ILE A 245 9.14 -3.97 -17.56
CA ILE A 245 9.54 -5.03 -16.63
C ILE A 245 9.21 -6.39 -17.24
N ALA A 246 9.80 -7.46 -16.69
CA ALA A 246 9.52 -8.81 -17.14
C ALA A 246 8.02 -9.14 -17.01
N SER A 247 7.49 -9.93 -17.92
CA SER A 247 6.12 -10.41 -17.90
C SER A 247 6.03 -11.70 -17.06
N PRO A 248 4.88 -11.97 -16.42
CA PRO A 248 4.64 -13.25 -15.74
C PRO A 248 4.76 -14.42 -16.73
N ALA A 249 5.12 -15.60 -16.21
CA ALA A 249 5.25 -16.80 -17.03
C ALA A 249 3.93 -17.19 -17.71
N GLN A 250 2.80 -16.92 -17.05
CA GLN A 250 1.47 -17.06 -17.63
C GLN A 250 0.90 -15.68 -17.94
N LEU A 251 0.79 -15.36 -19.22
CA LEU A 251 0.12 -14.13 -19.64
C LEU A 251 -1.34 -14.16 -19.20
N ARG A 252 -1.79 -13.06 -18.61
CA ARG A 252 -3.10 -13.00 -17.98
C ARG A 252 -3.75 -11.63 -18.10
N TYR A 253 -5.07 -11.65 -18.15
CA TYR A 253 -5.91 -10.46 -18.02
C TYR A 253 -6.97 -10.70 -16.94
N ASN A 254 -7.71 -9.67 -16.56
CA ASN A 254 -8.69 -9.71 -15.47
C ASN A 254 -8.09 -10.24 -14.15
N LEU A 255 -6.79 -9.97 -13.96
CA LEU A 255 -6.05 -10.37 -12.76
C LEU A 255 -6.22 -9.32 -11.67
N SER A 256 -5.98 -9.73 -10.44
CA SER A 256 -5.82 -8.81 -9.31
C SER A 256 -4.35 -8.64 -9.00
N LEU A 257 -3.90 -7.41 -8.77
CA LEU A 257 -2.51 -7.10 -8.50
C LEU A 257 -2.37 -6.38 -7.17
N VAL A 258 -1.49 -6.89 -6.31
CA VAL A 258 -1.18 -6.31 -4.99
C VAL A 258 0.33 -6.17 -4.83
N GLY A 259 0.77 -5.02 -4.33
CA GLY A 259 2.17 -4.81 -3.90
C GLY A 259 2.32 -5.04 -2.40
N ALA A 260 3.27 -5.89 -2.01
CA ALA A 260 3.60 -6.16 -0.60
C ALA A 260 5.05 -6.63 -0.46
N ASP A 261 5.76 -6.15 0.56
CA ASP A 261 7.11 -6.60 0.93
C ASP A 261 8.09 -6.66 -0.25
N SER A 262 8.18 -5.56 -1.03
CA SER A 262 9.01 -5.43 -2.24
C SER A 262 8.70 -6.46 -3.32
N ARG A 263 7.45 -6.98 -3.34
CA ARG A 263 6.95 -7.91 -4.35
C ARG A 263 5.59 -7.50 -4.88
N LEU A 264 5.35 -7.80 -6.15
CA LEU A 264 4.03 -7.76 -6.74
C LEU A 264 3.44 -9.17 -6.75
N TYR A 265 2.16 -9.28 -6.47
CA TYR A 265 1.42 -10.54 -6.50
C TYR A 265 0.34 -10.45 -7.58
N ALA A 266 0.54 -11.19 -8.67
CA ALA A 266 -0.43 -11.36 -9.76
C ALA A 266 -1.33 -12.55 -9.43
N ILE A 267 -2.57 -12.25 -9.02
CA ILE A 267 -3.48 -13.22 -8.40
C ILE A 267 -4.57 -13.60 -9.39
N GLY A 268 -4.67 -14.87 -9.75
CA GLY A 268 -5.70 -15.40 -10.63
C GLY A 268 -5.70 -14.73 -12.01
N GLY A 269 -6.88 -14.44 -12.51
CA GLY A 269 -7.11 -13.86 -13.84
C GLY A 269 -7.56 -14.89 -14.86
N GLU A 270 -7.48 -14.53 -16.12
CA GLU A 270 -7.88 -15.34 -17.27
C GLU A 270 -6.73 -15.45 -18.27
N CYS A 271 -6.55 -16.65 -18.84
CA CYS A 271 -5.71 -16.92 -19.99
C CYS A 271 -6.53 -17.75 -20.98
N ASP A 272 -6.58 -17.35 -22.25
CA ASP A 272 -7.31 -18.03 -23.32
C ASP A 272 -8.78 -18.40 -22.90
N ARG A 273 -9.46 -17.47 -22.25
CA ARG A 273 -10.83 -17.61 -21.71
C ARG A 273 -10.96 -18.60 -20.56
N THR A 274 -9.85 -19.12 -20.05
CA THR A 274 -9.83 -20.03 -18.91
C THR A 274 -9.47 -19.24 -17.65
N VAL A 275 -10.34 -19.34 -16.62
CA VAL A 275 -10.08 -18.71 -15.32
C VAL A 275 -9.03 -19.52 -14.57
N MET A 276 -8.03 -18.83 -14.02
CA MET A 276 -6.86 -19.44 -13.39
C MET A 276 -6.93 -19.36 -11.86
N SER A 277 -6.34 -20.35 -11.20
CA SER A 277 -6.04 -20.32 -9.77
C SER A 277 -4.59 -19.96 -9.48
N SER A 278 -3.74 -19.90 -10.49
CA SER A 278 -2.32 -19.63 -10.30
C SER A 278 -2.07 -18.22 -9.77
N VAL A 279 -1.04 -18.11 -8.94
CA VAL A 279 -0.50 -16.85 -8.40
C VAL A 279 0.96 -16.79 -8.75
N GLU A 280 1.39 -15.67 -9.29
CA GLU A 280 2.81 -15.40 -9.55
C GLU A 280 3.26 -14.17 -8.77
N THR A 281 4.49 -14.18 -8.30
CA THR A 281 5.11 -13.07 -7.58
C THR A 281 6.31 -12.52 -8.35
N TYR A 282 6.36 -11.20 -8.48
CA TYR A 282 7.49 -10.48 -9.04
C TYR A 282 8.30 -9.83 -7.94
N ASP A 283 9.55 -10.19 -7.81
CA ASP A 283 10.48 -9.55 -6.88
C ASP A 283 11.08 -8.32 -7.57
N VAL A 284 10.80 -7.12 -7.05
CA VAL A 284 11.25 -5.87 -7.67
C VAL A 284 12.76 -5.67 -7.60
N THR A 285 13.44 -6.38 -6.69
CA THR A 285 14.90 -6.28 -6.53
C THR A 285 15.64 -7.12 -7.56
N THR A 286 15.15 -8.34 -7.80
CA THR A 286 15.77 -9.28 -8.74
C THR A 286 15.21 -9.19 -10.15
N GLY A 287 14.01 -8.62 -10.31
CA GLY A 287 13.32 -8.53 -11.59
C GLY A 287 12.74 -9.87 -12.09
N LEU A 288 12.56 -10.84 -11.21
CA LEU A 288 12.14 -12.19 -11.58
C LEU A 288 10.73 -12.52 -11.08
N TRP A 289 9.99 -13.25 -11.94
CA TRP A 289 8.72 -13.87 -11.57
C TRP A 289 8.91 -15.29 -11.07
N THR A 290 8.17 -15.66 -10.04
CA THR A 290 8.12 -17.01 -9.46
C THR A 290 6.68 -17.37 -9.11
N PHE A 291 6.33 -18.66 -9.19
CA PHE A 291 5.03 -19.11 -8.73
C PHE A 291 4.95 -19.10 -7.20
N ALA A 292 3.76 -18.77 -6.71
CA ALA A 292 3.37 -18.91 -5.31
C ALA A 292 2.19 -19.89 -5.20
N ALA A 293 1.76 -20.20 -3.99
CA ALA A 293 0.64 -21.09 -3.75
C ALA A 293 -0.60 -20.64 -4.52
N HIS A 294 -1.22 -21.59 -5.21
CA HIS A 294 -2.43 -21.36 -5.97
C HIS A 294 -3.60 -20.96 -5.07
N LEU A 295 -4.49 -20.14 -5.60
CA LEU A 295 -5.79 -19.92 -4.95
C LEU A 295 -6.54 -21.23 -4.71
N PRO A 296 -7.34 -21.31 -3.65
CA PRO A 296 -8.18 -22.51 -3.39
C PRO A 296 -9.10 -22.88 -4.54
N ARG A 297 -9.39 -21.94 -5.41
CA ARG A 297 -10.18 -22.12 -6.64
C ARG A 297 -9.84 -21.09 -7.70
N PRO A 298 -10.10 -21.35 -9.00
CA PRO A 298 -9.91 -20.37 -10.06
C PRO A 298 -10.75 -19.11 -9.82
N ALA A 299 -10.16 -17.94 -10.05
CA ALA A 299 -10.83 -16.65 -9.86
C ALA A 299 -10.23 -15.56 -10.74
N ALA A 300 -11.07 -14.64 -11.21
CA ALA A 300 -10.68 -13.50 -12.03
C ALA A 300 -11.44 -12.25 -11.60
N GLY A 301 -10.81 -11.08 -11.70
CA GLY A 301 -11.39 -9.79 -11.34
C GLY A 301 -11.83 -9.69 -9.88
N VAL A 302 -11.14 -10.35 -8.97
CA VAL A 302 -11.50 -10.39 -7.55
C VAL A 302 -10.90 -9.22 -6.80
N ALA A 303 -11.57 -8.77 -5.74
CA ALA A 303 -11.02 -7.76 -4.85
C ALA A 303 -9.88 -8.34 -4.03
N CYS A 304 -8.79 -7.60 -3.95
CA CYS A 304 -7.64 -7.93 -3.12
C CYS A 304 -7.06 -6.67 -2.47
N THR A 305 -6.42 -6.84 -1.33
CA THR A 305 -5.72 -5.75 -0.63
C THR A 305 -4.59 -6.28 0.23
N LYS A 306 -3.61 -5.40 0.50
CA LYS A 306 -2.67 -5.58 1.60
C LYS A 306 -3.26 -4.92 2.85
N ALA A 307 -3.30 -5.65 3.95
CA ALA A 307 -3.65 -5.15 5.28
C ALA A 307 -2.85 -5.93 6.33
N MET A 308 -2.43 -5.28 7.40
CA MET A 308 -1.74 -5.93 8.53
C MET A 308 -0.61 -6.89 8.07
N ARG A 309 0.22 -6.45 7.09
CA ARG A 309 1.31 -7.23 6.46
C ARG A 309 0.87 -8.53 5.78
N ARG A 310 -0.39 -8.69 5.49
CA ARG A 310 -0.98 -9.87 4.88
C ARG A 310 -1.72 -9.47 3.60
N ILE A 311 -1.85 -10.39 2.69
CA ILE A 311 -2.62 -10.19 1.47
C ILE A 311 -3.95 -10.90 1.65
N PHE A 312 -5.03 -10.17 1.41
CA PHE A 312 -6.38 -10.69 1.47
C PHE A 312 -7.01 -10.71 0.09
N VAL A 313 -7.76 -11.76 -0.19
CA VAL A 313 -8.52 -11.91 -1.43
C VAL A 313 -9.96 -12.30 -1.12
N CYS A 314 -10.87 -11.71 -1.88
CA CYS A 314 -12.31 -11.98 -1.76
C CYS A 314 -12.75 -12.89 -2.91
N LEU A 315 -12.99 -14.17 -2.62
CA LEU A 315 -13.45 -15.14 -3.59
C LEU A 315 -14.97 -15.31 -3.49
N TRP A 316 -15.66 -14.95 -4.56
CA TRP A 316 -17.11 -15.02 -4.63
C TRP A 316 -17.58 -16.29 -5.30
N ARG A 317 -18.60 -16.96 -4.74
CA ARG A 317 -19.36 -18.04 -5.35
C ARG A 317 -20.74 -17.54 -5.75
N PRO A 318 -21.11 -17.63 -7.04
CA PRO A 318 -22.45 -17.24 -7.47
C PRO A 318 -23.52 -17.96 -6.65
N MET A 319 -24.49 -17.19 -6.14
CA MET A 319 -25.66 -17.65 -5.39
C MET A 319 -25.39 -18.32 -4.02
N GLU A 320 -24.14 -18.37 -3.55
CA GLU A 320 -23.81 -19.06 -2.31
C GLU A 320 -23.18 -18.11 -1.27
N THR A 321 -21.88 -17.93 -1.35
CA THR A 321 -21.08 -17.28 -0.30
C THR A 321 -19.97 -16.43 -0.87
N THR A 322 -19.51 -15.49 -0.07
CA THR A 322 -18.25 -14.78 -0.30
C THR A 322 -17.24 -15.24 0.73
N GLU A 323 -16.13 -15.74 0.29
CA GLU A 323 -15.04 -16.26 1.13
C GLU A 323 -13.87 -15.28 1.11
N ILE A 324 -13.35 -14.96 2.28
CA ILE A 324 -12.15 -14.13 2.44
C ILE A 324 -11.00 -15.04 2.82
N TYR A 325 -9.96 -15.03 1.99
CA TYR A 325 -8.72 -15.76 2.23
C TYR A 325 -7.59 -14.81 2.51
N GLU A 326 -6.68 -15.25 3.38
CA GLU A 326 -5.43 -14.61 3.71
C GLU A 326 -4.27 -15.41 3.14
N TYR A 327 -3.31 -14.74 2.51
CA TYR A 327 -2.05 -15.37 2.11
C TYR A 327 -1.01 -15.24 3.21
N VAL A 328 -0.55 -16.38 3.70
CA VAL A 328 0.52 -16.49 4.69
C VAL A 328 1.84 -16.74 3.97
N SER A 329 2.62 -15.69 3.71
CA SER A 329 3.86 -15.76 2.93
C SER A 329 4.90 -16.69 3.54
N ALA A 330 5.00 -16.77 4.88
CA ALA A 330 5.95 -17.64 5.57
C ALA A 330 5.70 -19.14 5.33
N LYS A 331 4.47 -19.53 4.97
CA LYS A 331 4.07 -20.92 4.73
C LYS A 331 3.71 -21.16 3.27
N ASP A 332 3.73 -20.11 2.44
CA ASP A 332 3.25 -20.13 1.04
C ASP A 332 1.89 -20.83 0.92
N GLN A 333 0.87 -20.34 1.62
CA GLN A 333 -0.47 -20.91 1.57
C GLN A 333 -1.58 -19.90 1.83
N TRP A 334 -2.77 -20.20 1.29
CA TRP A 334 -3.99 -19.45 1.51
C TRP A 334 -4.81 -20.06 2.64
N LEU A 335 -5.18 -19.25 3.62
CA LEU A 335 -6.01 -19.65 4.76
C LEU A 335 -7.36 -18.95 4.68
N LEU A 336 -8.45 -19.71 4.90
CA LEU A 336 -9.78 -19.14 4.99
C LEU A 336 -9.91 -18.34 6.29
N VAL A 337 -10.18 -17.05 6.18
CA VAL A 337 -10.40 -16.17 7.35
C VAL A 337 -11.86 -16.20 7.76
N THR A 338 -12.78 -16.03 6.79
CA THR A 338 -14.21 -16.01 7.06
C THR A 338 -15.03 -16.26 5.82
N THR A 339 -16.28 -16.66 6.04
CA THR A 339 -17.28 -16.84 4.98
C THR A 339 -18.48 -15.95 5.28
N LEU A 340 -18.80 -15.07 4.34
CA LEU A 340 -19.95 -14.20 4.40
C LEU A 340 -21.15 -14.85 3.71
N ILE A 341 -22.16 -15.22 4.50
CA ILE A 341 -23.40 -15.83 3.97
C ILE A 341 -24.37 -14.71 3.57
N ARG A 342 -24.34 -14.28 2.31
CA ARG A 342 -25.33 -13.33 1.77
C ARG A 342 -25.53 -13.55 0.28
N ARG A 343 -26.80 -13.43 -0.17
CA ARG A 343 -27.25 -13.58 -1.55
C ARG A 343 -26.78 -12.49 -2.53
N GLN A 344 -25.82 -11.66 -2.17
CA GLN A 344 -25.43 -10.50 -2.98
C GLN A 344 -23.92 -10.50 -3.21
N SER A 345 -23.54 -10.23 -4.45
CA SER A 345 -22.14 -10.19 -4.88
C SER A 345 -21.34 -9.07 -4.18
N TYR A 346 -20.30 -9.47 -3.46
CA TYR A 346 -19.26 -8.58 -2.97
C TYR A 346 -18.03 -8.69 -3.87
N GLY A 347 -17.22 -7.65 -3.90
CA GLY A 347 -15.85 -7.90 -4.27
C GLY A 347 -15.30 -7.21 -5.48
N HIS A 348 -15.73 -6.00 -5.81
CA HIS A 348 -14.99 -5.19 -6.78
C HIS A 348 -13.83 -4.41 -6.16
N CYS A 349 -13.93 -4.04 -4.90
CA CYS A 349 -12.89 -3.31 -4.21
C CYS A 349 -12.82 -3.73 -2.74
N MET A 350 -11.62 -3.85 -2.22
CA MET A 350 -11.34 -4.13 -0.82
C MET A 350 -10.17 -3.27 -0.38
N VAL A 351 -10.25 -2.73 0.82
CA VAL A 351 -9.14 -1.99 1.46
C VAL A 351 -8.99 -2.41 2.91
N GLY A 352 -7.76 -2.43 3.38
CA GLY A 352 -7.43 -2.59 4.78
C GLY A 352 -7.21 -1.22 5.42
N HIS A 353 -7.79 -1.01 6.58
CA HIS A 353 -7.55 0.17 7.39
C HIS A 353 -7.59 -0.22 8.86
N ARG A 354 -6.49 0.04 9.59
CA ARG A 354 -6.25 -0.50 10.93
C ARG A 354 -6.51 -2.02 10.94
N ASP A 355 -7.18 -2.56 11.93
CA ASP A 355 -7.48 -3.99 12.04
C ASP A 355 -8.74 -4.44 11.28
N ASN A 356 -9.24 -3.61 10.36
CA ASN A 356 -10.46 -3.89 9.63
C ASN A 356 -10.24 -4.04 8.13
N LEU A 357 -10.99 -4.95 7.53
CA LEU A 357 -11.15 -5.07 6.08
C LEU A 357 -12.49 -4.45 5.67
N TYR A 358 -12.43 -3.54 4.72
CA TYR A 358 -13.61 -2.91 4.13
C TYR A 358 -13.81 -3.44 2.73
N ILE A 359 -14.97 -4.05 2.47
CA ILE A 359 -15.31 -4.65 1.18
C ILE A 359 -16.49 -3.93 0.58
N MET A 360 -16.32 -3.46 -0.65
CA MET A 360 -17.37 -2.80 -1.40
C MET A 360 -18.31 -3.84 -2.05
N ARG A 361 -19.60 -3.60 -1.92
CA ARG A 361 -20.64 -4.40 -2.54
C ARG A 361 -20.95 -3.88 -3.95
N ASN A 362 -21.09 -4.82 -4.90
CA ASN A 362 -21.43 -4.50 -6.27
C ASN A 362 -22.77 -3.77 -6.39
N GLY A 363 -22.80 -2.66 -7.11
CA GLY A 363 -24.00 -1.98 -7.55
C GLY A 363 -24.77 -1.14 -6.52
N SER A 364 -24.42 -1.20 -5.22
CA SER A 364 -25.18 -0.49 -4.19
C SER A 364 -24.39 0.60 -3.45
N GLY A 365 -23.09 0.72 -3.70
CA GLY A 365 -22.23 1.63 -2.95
C GLY A 365 -22.16 1.33 -1.45
N GLN A 366 -22.50 0.12 -1.03
CA GLN A 366 -22.45 -0.32 0.36
C GLN A 366 -21.09 -0.92 0.69
N TRP A 367 -20.57 -0.59 1.87
CA TRP A 367 -19.37 -1.16 2.44
C TRP A 367 -19.72 -2.09 3.61
N SER A 368 -19.04 -3.21 3.69
CA SER A 368 -19.01 -4.05 4.90
C SER A 368 -17.63 -3.97 5.49
N SER A 369 -17.52 -3.75 6.80
CA SER A 369 -16.29 -3.98 7.54
C SER A 369 -16.34 -5.33 8.23
N LEU A 370 -15.22 -6.02 8.31
CA LEU A 370 -15.05 -7.15 9.20
C LEU A 370 -14.42 -6.63 10.50
N PRO A 371 -15.07 -6.83 11.66
CA PRO A 371 -16.15 -7.76 11.97
C PRO A 371 -17.60 -7.22 12.03
N GLY A 372 -18.12 -6.56 11.01
CA GLY A 372 -19.59 -6.53 10.92
C GLY A 372 -20.32 -5.20 10.85
N HIS A 373 -19.66 -4.10 10.55
CA HIS A 373 -20.32 -2.81 10.36
C HIS A 373 -20.67 -2.54 8.89
N PHE A 374 -21.81 -1.89 8.64
CA PHE A 374 -22.27 -1.54 7.30
C PHE A 374 -22.35 -0.03 7.16
N ALA A 375 -21.78 0.50 6.08
CA ALA A 375 -21.96 1.89 5.69
C ALA A 375 -22.58 1.95 4.29
N ASN A 376 -23.53 2.85 4.09
CA ASN A 376 -24.18 3.08 2.81
C ASN A 376 -23.67 4.38 2.21
N SER A 377 -23.21 4.34 0.95
CA SER A 377 -23.00 5.55 0.14
C SER A 377 -24.04 5.64 -0.97
N LYS A 378 -24.51 6.85 -1.27
CA LYS A 378 -25.36 7.09 -2.42
C LYS A 378 -24.47 7.26 -3.67
N GLY A 379 -24.53 6.32 -4.59
CA GLY A 379 -23.84 6.38 -5.88
C GLY A 379 -22.94 5.17 -6.17
N SER A 380 -22.55 4.99 -7.43
CA SER A 380 -21.60 3.96 -7.84
C SER A 380 -20.18 4.41 -7.47
N LEU A 381 -19.52 3.63 -6.63
CA LEU A 381 -18.13 3.82 -6.22
C LEU A 381 -17.25 2.99 -7.16
N PHE A 382 -16.09 3.53 -7.57
CA PHE A 382 -15.20 2.85 -8.50
C PHE A 382 -14.01 2.19 -7.81
N THR A 383 -13.37 2.92 -6.91
CA THR A 383 -12.18 2.45 -6.19
C THR A 383 -12.16 3.04 -4.79
N ALA A 384 -11.38 2.43 -3.91
CA ALA A 384 -11.13 2.97 -2.59
C ALA A 384 -9.64 2.99 -2.28
N VAL A 385 -9.24 3.93 -1.48
CA VAL A 385 -7.86 4.12 -1.02
C VAL A 385 -7.86 4.66 0.40
N VAL A 386 -6.91 4.22 1.19
CA VAL A 386 -6.69 4.75 2.53
C VAL A 386 -5.68 5.88 2.45
N LYS A 387 -6.06 7.06 2.94
CA LYS A 387 -5.17 8.21 3.10
C LYS A 387 -5.39 8.79 4.48
N SER A 388 -4.31 9.08 5.19
CA SER A 388 -4.38 9.84 6.44
C SER A 388 -5.40 9.27 7.42
N ASP A 389 -5.29 7.98 7.70
CA ASP A 389 -6.16 7.27 8.64
C ASP A 389 -7.67 7.30 8.32
N SER A 390 -8.01 7.59 7.06
CA SER A 390 -9.39 7.61 6.56
C SER A 390 -9.51 6.83 5.25
N VAL A 391 -10.68 6.24 5.01
CA VAL A 391 -10.99 5.55 3.76
C VAL A 391 -11.66 6.53 2.79
N PHE A 392 -11.04 6.72 1.64
CA PHE A 392 -11.58 7.56 0.58
C PHE A 392 -12.11 6.72 -0.56
N THR A 393 -13.19 7.16 -1.16
CA THR A 393 -13.65 6.66 -2.44
C THR A 393 -13.86 7.81 -3.41
N LEU A 394 -13.65 7.52 -4.68
CA LEU A 394 -13.85 8.46 -5.75
C LEU A 394 -15.01 7.99 -6.62
N ASN A 395 -15.97 8.88 -6.87
CA ASN A 395 -16.98 8.70 -7.88
C ASN A 395 -16.81 9.73 -9.01
N ARG A 396 -17.67 9.71 -10.02
CA ARG A 396 -17.55 10.59 -11.18
C ARG A 396 -17.61 12.08 -10.88
N SER A 397 -18.10 12.48 -9.72
CA SER A 397 -18.37 13.89 -9.42
C SER A 397 -17.68 14.38 -8.16
N MET A 398 -17.30 13.51 -7.24
CA MET A 398 -16.76 13.92 -5.93
C MET A 398 -15.88 12.88 -5.28
N THR A 399 -15.04 13.34 -4.37
CA THR A 399 -14.34 12.50 -3.40
C THR A 399 -15.24 12.36 -2.18
N LEU A 400 -15.43 11.15 -1.72
CA LEU A 400 -16.13 10.79 -0.50
C LEU A 400 -15.13 10.24 0.51
N GLU A 401 -15.18 10.74 1.73
CA GLU A 401 -14.43 10.22 2.86
C GLU A 401 -15.35 9.45 3.78
N TYR A 402 -14.93 8.27 4.18
CA TYR A 402 -15.58 7.49 5.21
C TYR A 402 -14.95 7.79 6.57
N ALA A 403 -15.67 8.51 7.41
CA ALA A 403 -15.27 8.71 8.80
C ALA A 403 -15.52 7.41 9.57
N VAL A 404 -14.44 6.71 9.90
CA VAL A 404 -14.49 5.38 10.55
C VAL A 404 -15.18 5.45 11.90
N ASP A 405 -14.87 6.45 12.70
CA ASP A 405 -15.45 6.64 14.05
C ASP A 405 -16.95 6.93 14.02
N GLY A 406 -17.39 7.78 13.11
CA GLY A 406 -18.80 8.14 12.94
C GLY A 406 -19.60 7.21 12.04
N LYS A 407 -18.97 6.24 11.37
CA LYS A 407 -19.57 5.29 10.41
C LYS A 407 -20.38 5.99 9.32
N THR A 408 -19.97 7.18 8.91
CA THR A 408 -20.68 8.03 7.95
C THR A 408 -19.80 8.47 6.80
N TRP A 409 -20.41 8.63 5.62
CA TRP A 409 -19.76 9.20 4.45
C TRP A 409 -19.90 10.73 4.46
N LYS A 410 -18.76 11.42 4.34
CA LYS A 410 -18.70 12.86 4.20
C LYS A 410 -18.28 13.23 2.77
N PRO A 411 -19.06 14.02 2.02
CA PRO A 411 -18.59 14.56 0.76
C PRO A 411 -17.48 15.59 1.04
N ARG A 412 -16.32 15.41 0.43
CA ARG A 412 -15.19 16.32 0.64
C ARG A 412 -15.09 17.38 -0.45
N ARG A 413 -15.05 16.99 -1.71
CA ARG A 413 -14.86 17.94 -2.81
C ARG A 413 -15.54 17.49 -4.10
N GLN A 414 -16.12 18.44 -4.82
CA GLN A 414 -16.44 18.26 -6.22
C GLN A 414 -15.16 18.35 -7.05
N MET A 415 -15.00 17.43 -7.98
CA MET A 415 -13.82 17.36 -8.82
C MET A 415 -14.15 17.80 -10.23
N LYS A 416 -13.37 18.75 -10.77
CA LYS A 416 -13.42 19.13 -12.18
C LYS A 416 -12.44 18.28 -12.96
N GLY A 417 -12.83 17.83 -14.16
CA GLY A 417 -11.94 17.13 -15.08
C GLY A 417 -11.69 15.65 -14.75
N PHE A 418 -12.45 15.03 -13.82
CA PHE A 418 -12.33 13.60 -13.58
C PHE A 418 -12.69 12.79 -14.82
N PRO A 419 -11.92 11.73 -15.14
CA PRO A 419 -12.19 10.87 -16.28
C PRO A 419 -13.58 10.25 -16.25
N ARG A 420 -14.35 10.42 -17.32
CA ARG A 420 -15.78 10.05 -17.33
C ARG A 420 -16.09 8.62 -17.75
N SER A 421 -15.13 7.88 -18.31
CA SER A 421 -15.38 6.52 -18.78
C SER A 421 -14.14 5.64 -18.72
N GLY A 422 -14.35 4.33 -18.67
CA GLY A 422 -13.31 3.29 -18.62
C GLY A 422 -13.03 2.76 -17.23
N SER A 423 -12.13 1.77 -17.17
CA SER A 423 -11.61 1.24 -15.91
C SER A 423 -10.60 2.23 -15.34
N VAL A 424 -10.94 2.86 -14.23
CA VAL A 424 -10.07 3.80 -13.52
C VAL A 424 -9.65 3.19 -12.20
N TRP A 425 -8.35 3.18 -11.98
CA TRP A 425 -7.72 2.77 -10.73
C TRP A 425 -7.27 4.00 -9.97
N THR A 426 -7.45 4.01 -8.66
CA THR A 426 -7.05 5.14 -7.82
C THR A 426 -6.05 4.69 -6.79
N PHE A 427 -4.98 5.45 -6.65
CA PHE A 427 -3.89 5.22 -5.72
C PHE A 427 -3.42 6.52 -5.09
N LEU A 428 -2.45 6.41 -4.20
CA LEU A 428 -1.69 7.53 -3.67
C LEU A 428 -0.25 7.46 -4.19
N LEU A 429 0.28 8.61 -4.62
CA LEU A 429 1.69 8.77 -4.95
C LEU A 429 2.24 10.05 -4.31
N ARG A 430 3.50 10.03 -3.94
CA ARG A 430 4.24 11.21 -3.50
C ARG A 430 5.00 11.80 -4.68
N LEU A 431 4.45 12.87 -5.25
CA LEU A 431 5.02 13.49 -6.44
C LEU A 431 6.07 14.52 -6.04
N PRO A 432 7.31 14.45 -6.55
CA PRO A 432 8.32 15.49 -6.36
C PRO A 432 7.79 16.87 -6.74
N TYR A 433 8.22 17.90 -6.02
CA TYR A 433 7.79 19.28 -6.25
C TYR A 433 7.99 19.72 -7.72
N ALA A 434 9.09 19.31 -8.33
CA ALA A 434 9.39 19.62 -9.72
C ALA A 434 8.31 19.11 -10.71
N LEU A 435 7.69 17.96 -10.44
CA LEU A 435 6.59 17.43 -11.25
C LEU A 435 5.29 18.22 -11.06
N ARG A 436 5.03 18.71 -9.85
CA ARG A 436 3.85 19.52 -9.57
C ARG A 436 3.90 20.89 -10.23
N VAL A 437 5.08 21.52 -10.34
CA VAL A 437 5.27 22.87 -10.88
C VAL A 437 5.34 22.88 -12.41
N ARG A 438 5.91 21.86 -13.06
CA ARG A 438 6.01 21.79 -14.52
C ARG A 438 4.66 21.94 -15.21
N PHE A 439 3.59 21.39 -14.66
CA PHE A 439 2.25 21.41 -15.23
C PHE A 439 1.42 22.66 -14.86
N SER A 440 1.88 23.51 -13.93
CA SER A 440 1.26 24.82 -13.68
C SER A 440 1.62 25.87 -14.74
N LYS A 441 2.70 25.68 -15.51
CA LYS A 441 3.19 26.65 -16.50
C LYS A 441 2.74 26.39 -17.94
N CYS A 442 2.02 25.32 -18.23
CA CYS A 442 1.52 25.01 -19.56
C CYS A 442 0.14 25.61 -19.89
N VAL A 443 -0.26 26.67 -19.22
CA VAL A 443 -1.28 27.57 -19.75
C VAL A 443 -0.54 28.66 -20.53
N LEU A 444 -0.28 28.41 -21.80
CA LEU A 444 0.15 29.46 -22.71
C LEU A 444 -0.96 30.52 -22.76
N PRO A 445 -0.67 31.79 -22.52
CA PRO A 445 -1.63 32.84 -22.79
C PRO A 445 -1.88 32.83 -24.30
N PHE A 446 -3.15 32.66 -24.69
CA PHE A 446 -3.57 32.98 -26.04
C PHE A 446 -3.13 34.41 -26.33
N SER A 447 -2.12 34.56 -27.14
CA SER A 447 -1.77 35.85 -27.73
C SER A 447 -2.90 36.25 -28.67
N SER A 448 -3.73 37.18 -28.23
CA SER A 448 -4.62 37.93 -29.12
C SER A 448 -3.76 38.73 -30.12
N SER A 449 -3.67 38.20 -31.30
CA SER A 449 -3.17 38.93 -32.43
C SER A 449 -4.27 39.89 -32.97
N PRO A 450 -4.04 41.19 -33.00
CA PRO A 450 -4.99 42.09 -33.68
C PRO A 450 -4.62 42.19 -35.15
N PHE A 451 -5.25 41.43 -36.01
CA PHE A 451 -5.30 41.77 -37.40
C PHE A 451 -6.51 42.67 -37.65
N ALA A 452 -6.26 43.96 -37.68
CA ALA A 452 -7.14 44.93 -38.27
C ALA A 452 -6.90 44.87 -39.79
N VAL A 453 -7.89 44.38 -40.56
CA VAL A 453 -7.96 44.55 -42.00
C VAL A 453 -8.90 45.72 -42.26
N SER A 454 -8.33 46.86 -42.72
CA SER A 454 -9.06 47.96 -43.31
C SER A 454 -9.40 47.64 -44.75
N PHE A 455 -10.69 47.67 -45.12
CA PHE A 455 -11.13 47.78 -46.52
C PHE A 455 -11.45 49.23 -46.81
N ASN A 456 -10.75 49.71 -47.83
CA ASN A 456 -11.24 50.80 -48.72
C ASN A 456 -12.05 50.19 -49.86
#